data_c14f66433079c4bbbdd77ad7716dd76f
#
_entry.id   c14f66433079c4bbbdd77ad7716dd76f
#
_cell.length_a   1.000
_cell.length_b   1.000
_cell.length_c   1.000
_cell.angle_alpha   90.00
_cell.angle_beta   90.00
_cell.angle_gamma   90.00
#
_symmetry.space_group_name_H-M   'P 1'
#
loop_
_entity.id
_entity.type
_entity.pdbx_description
1 polymer ?
#
loop_
_entity_poly.entity_id
_entity_poly.type
_entity_poly.pdbx_seq_one_letter_code
_entity_poly.pdbx_strand_id
1 'polypeptide(L)'
;MINQSLIGEFQKIVGSENVLTSKEALKAYSYDGTTNWIREPDVVIFPTSASQVSAILKIANKEKIPVTPRGGGTNVSGGSVPWMGGIALVMTKMNKIVKVDKENLTATVEPGVVLQDLTMRIAKDGLFFPPDPQSFLGATLGGIISENAGGPACVKYGVTKQYILGVEVVLATGEVINLGGRTLKNVVGYDLLHIFISAEGTLGVITKAELRLSPLPPARKTIVVVYDDVATAGESVYRVLENGIIPCKIELIDNWVINRIEEMMPIGLPKDADAVLLFECDGIAEAVEKETEKIVEITKKYGAKDVKVAKDADEANKYWLARRAGFAAVFGKAKTVLAEDVTVPRGRIPDLINKCKELAKKYNVEVMVLGHAGDGNLHPSIMTDMSNEEHYKRAVGAMEEIIQGAVDLGGVLSGEHGIGLEKQKFFSKITDPVVVNMMKGVKALLDPNNIMNPGKIWD
;
A
#
# COMPACT_ATOMS: atom_id res chain seq x y z
N MET A 1 -25.97 9.52 -16.70
CA MET A 1 -25.57 8.43 -17.62
C MET A 1 -24.87 9.05 -18.81
N ILE A 2 -23.73 8.49 -19.18
CA ILE A 2 -22.95 8.93 -20.34
C ILE A 2 -23.68 8.48 -21.62
N ASN A 3 -24.03 9.44 -22.49
CA ASN A 3 -24.75 9.16 -23.74
C ASN A 3 -23.78 8.93 -24.93
N GLN A 4 -24.31 8.45 -26.07
CA GLN A 4 -23.50 8.14 -27.26
C GLN A 4 -22.75 9.35 -27.82
N SER A 5 -23.28 10.59 -27.67
CA SER A 5 -22.58 11.80 -28.10
C SER A 5 -21.29 12.02 -27.31
N LEU A 6 -21.36 11.88 -25.97
CA LEU A 6 -20.18 11.99 -25.09
C LEU A 6 -19.17 10.86 -25.34
N ILE A 7 -19.62 9.63 -25.59
CA ILE A 7 -18.75 8.53 -26.01
C ILE A 7 -17.98 8.93 -27.28
N GLY A 8 -18.68 9.48 -28.29
CA GLY A 8 -18.06 9.96 -29.53
C GLY A 8 -17.05 11.10 -29.29
N GLU A 9 -17.27 11.98 -28.31
CA GLU A 9 -16.31 13.03 -27.96
C GLU A 9 -15.05 12.40 -27.30
N PHE A 10 -15.20 11.46 -26.37
CA PHE A 10 -14.04 10.76 -25.78
C PHE A 10 -13.26 9.96 -26.84
N GLN A 11 -13.94 9.30 -27.78
CA GLN A 11 -13.30 8.59 -28.88
C GLN A 11 -12.48 9.53 -29.80
N LYS A 12 -12.93 10.77 -30.03
CA LYS A 12 -12.15 11.76 -30.75
C LYS A 12 -10.88 12.20 -30.02
N ILE A 13 -10.90 12.19 -28.68
CA ILE A 13 -9.75 12.59 -27.85
C ILE A 13 -8.70 11.49 -27.80
N VAL A 14 -9.10 10.24 -27.53
CA VAL A 14 -8.16 9.16 -27.22
C VAL A 14 -8.06 8.08 -28.31
N GLY A 15 -8.92 8.09 -29.32
CA GLY A 15 -9.11 6.99 -30.28
C GLY A 15 -10.18 6.01 -29.83
N SER A 16 -10.89 5.41 -30.78
CA SER A 16 -12.03 4.51 -30.49
C SER A 16 -11.58 3.26 -29.72
N GLU A 17 -10.40 2.76 -29.98
CA GLU A 17 -9.79 1.59 -29.34
C GLU A 17 -9.41 1.83 -27.86
N ASN A 18 -9.44 3.06 -27.41
CA ASN A 18 -9.13 3.50 -26.05
C ASN A 18 -10.38 3.84 -25.24
N VAL A 19 -11.59 3.60 -25.78
CA VAL A 19 -12.87 3.82 -25.11
C VAL A 19 -13.67 2.52 -25.10
N LEU A 20 -13.82 1.90 -23.93
CA LEU A 20 -14.52 0.63 -23.79
C LEU A 20 -15.89 0.83 -23.16
N THR A 21 -16.92 0.21 -23.78
CA THR A 21 -18.32 0.31 -23.37
C THR A 21 -19.02 -1.07 -23.32
N SER A 22 -18.32 -2.15 -23.67
CA SER A 22 -18.91 -3.48 -23.59
C SER A 22 -19.09 -3.90 -22.13
N LYS A 23 -20.12 -4.68 -21.84
CA LYS A 23 -20.44 -5.15 -20.48
C LYS A 23 -19.26 -5.91 -19.85
N GLU A 24 -18.60 -6.73 -20.63
CA GLU A 24 -17.43 -7.51 -20.17
C GLU A 24 -16.28 -6.61 -19.77
N ALA A 25 -16.01 -5.57 -20.58
CA ALA A 25 -14.97 -4.60 -20.30
C ALA A 25 -15.32 -3.77 -19.05
N LEU A 26 -16.55 -3.26 -18.93
CA LEU A 26 -16.98 -2.50 -17.74
C LEU A 26 -16.85 -3.35 -16.47
N LYS A 27 -17.23 -4.63 -16.53
CA LYS A 27 -17.08 -5.55 -15.41
C LYS A 27 -15.63 -5.77 -14.99
N ALA A 28 -14.68 -5.80 -15.93
CA ALA A 28 -13.25 -5.95 -15.62
C ALA A 28 -12.66 -4.75 -14.83
N TYR A 29 -13.29 -3.59 -14.89
CA TYR A 29 -12.89 -2.37 -14.18
C TYR A 29 -13.83 -1.98 -13.04
N SER A 30 -14.72 -2.89 -12.61
CA SER A 30 -15.71 -2.66 -11.56
C SER A 30 -15.21 -2.91 -10.14
N TYR A 31 -14.04 -3.52 -9.98
CA TYR A 31 -13.46 -3.94 -8.68
C TYR A 31 -11.96 -3.65 -8.62
N ASP A 32 -11.37 -3.76 -7.46
CA ASP A 32 -9.93 -3.66 -7.20
C ASP A 32 -9.41 -4.92 -6.49
N GLY A 33 -8.38 -4.79 -5.64
CA GLY A 33 -7.86 -5.91 -4.84
C GLY A 33 -8.78 -6.35 -3.70
N THR A 34 -9.85 -5.60 -3.39
CA THR A 34 -10.87 -6.02 -2.43
C THR A 34 -11.93 -6.90 -3.11
N THR A 35 -12.60 -7.74 -2.32
CA THR A 35 -13.76 -8.53 -2.80
C THR A 35 -15.10 -7.93 -2.40
N ASN A 36 -15.09 -6.88 -1.56
CA ASN A 36 -16.29 -6.35 -0.90
C ASN A 36 -16.98 -5.25 -1.72
N TRP A 37 -16.25 -4.56 -2.58
CA TRP A 37 -16.72 -3.39 -3.30
C TRP A 37 -16.71 -3.64 -4.82
N ILE A 38 -17.89 -3.65 -5.42
CA ILE A 38 -18.06 -3.88 -6.86
C ILE A 38 -19.04 -2.84 -7.41
N ARG A 39 -18.58 -2.07 -8.41
CA ARG A 39 -19.43 -1.11 -9.13
C ARG A 39 -18.93 -0.94 -10.55
N GLU A 40 -19.78 -1.18 -11.55
CA GLU A 40 -19.42 -0.95 -12.95
C GLU A 40 -19.38 0.56 -13.26
N PRO A 41 -18.33 1.05 -13.98
CA PRO A 41 -18.34 2.38 -14.56
C PRO A 41 -19.33 2.47 -15.74
N ASP A 42 -19.66 3.70 -16.16
CA ASP A 42 -20.44 3.89 -17.40
C ASP A 42 -19.54 3.73 -18.65
N VAL A 43 -18.24 4.04 -18.53
CA VAL A 43 -17.23 3.92 -19.59
C VAL A 43 -15.84 3.75 -19.01
N VAL A 44 -14.96 3.04 -19.72
CA VAL A 44 -13.53 2.92 -19.41
C VAL A 44 -12.74 3.66 -20.48
N ILE A 45 -11.84 4.57 -20.07
CA ILE A 45 -11.03 5.39 -20.99
C ILE A 45 -9.55 5.26 -20.68
N PHE A 46 -8.73 5.05 -21.71
CA PHE A 46 -7.26 4.93 -21.62
C PHE A 46 -6.59 6.13 -22.28
N PRO A 47 -6.22 7.18 -21.55
CA PRO A 47 -5.43 8.27 -22.09
C PRO A 47 -3.97 7.83 -22.28
N THR A 48 -3.27 8.52 -23.21
CA THR A 48 -1.85 8.31 -23.50
C THR A 48 -1.01 9.59 -23.30
N SER A 49 -1.66 10.68 -22.85
CA SER A 49 -0.99 11.97 -22.59
C SER A 49 -1.76 12.83 -21.59
N ALA A 50 -1.06 13.75 -20.92
CA ALA A 50 -1.65 14.73 -20.02
C ALA A 50 -2.69 15.62 -20.75
N SER A 51 -2.47 15.96 -22.02
CA SER A 51 -3.42 16.75 -22.81
C SER A 51 -4.75 16.01 -23.03
N GLN A 52 -4.71 14.69 -23.24
CA GLN A 52 -5.93 13.88 -23.34
C GLN A 52 -6.66 13.80 -21.98
N VAL A 53 -5.93 13.61 -20.87
CA VAL A 53 -6.49 13.67 -19.52
C VAL A 53 -7.17 15.01 -19.27
N SER A 54 -6.51 16.12 -19.61
CA SER A 54 -7.06 17.48 -19.50
C SER A 54 -8.36 17.63 -20.31
N ALA A 55 -8.39 17.18 -21.56
CA ALA A 55 -9.58 17.26 -22.40
C ALA A 55 -10.76 16.43 -21.83
N ILE A 56 -10.48 15.22 -21.33
CA ILE A 56 -11.49 14.36 -20.69
C ILE A 56 -12.04 15.03 -19.42
N LEU A 57 -11.17 15.55 -18.55
CA LEU A 57 -11.60 16.19 -17.29
C LEU A 57 -12.39 17.47 -17.53
N LYS A 58 -12.07 18.27 -18.56
CA LYS A 58 -12.88 19.44 -18.95
C LYS A 58 -14.31 19.05 -19.31
N ILE A 59 -14.49 17.98 -20.09
CA ILE A 59 -15.82 17.46 -20.42
C ILE A 59 -16.51 16.93 -19.17
N ALA A 60 -15.82 16.10 -18.39
CA ALA A 60 -16.36 15.51 -17.18
C ALA A 60 -16.79 16.57 -16.16
N ASN A 61 -15.98 17.64 -15.98
CA ASN A 61 -16.29 18.74 -15.09
C ASN A 61 -17.50 19.56 -15.54
N LYS A 62 -17.60 19.86 -16.85
CA LYS A 62 -18.74 20.55 -17.42
C LYS A 62 -20.04 19.77 -17.27
N GLU A 63 -20.00 18.47 -17.53
CA GLU A 63 -21.15 17.58 -17.49
C GLU A 63 -21.38 16.94 -16.11
N LYS A 64 -20.54 17.28 -15.11
CA LYS A 64 -20.54 16.73 -13.73
C LYS A 64 -20.51 15.21 -13.68
N ILE A 65 -19.68 14.60 -14.53
CA ILE A 65 -19.50 13.16 -14.62
C ILE A 65 -18.42 12.72 -13.62
N PRO A 66 -18.69 11.76 -12.74
CA PRO A 66 -17.68 11.18 -11.87
C PRO A 66 -16.50 10.57 -12.65
N VAL A 67 -15.28 10.77 -12.17
CA VAL A 67 -14.06 10.21 -12.75
C VAL A 67 -13.27 9.52 -11.66
N THR A 68 -13.06 8.21 -11.83
CA THR A 68 -12.20 7.41 -10.94
C THR A 68 -10.89 7.11 -11.65
N PRO A 69 -9.78 7.76 -11.25
CA PRO A 69 -8.45 7.40 -11.75
C PRO A 69 -8.07 5.99 -11.31
N ARG A 70 -7.47 5.20 -12.21
CA ARG A 70 -7.10 3.83 -11.95
C ARG A 70 -5.73 3.49 -12.55
N GLY A 71 -4.85 2.90 -11.75
CA GLY A 71 -3.64 2.23 -12.19
C GLY A 71 -3.88 0.75 -12.45
N GLY A 72 -3.09 -0.12 -11.82
CA GLY A 72 -3.25 -1.58 -11.88
C GLY A 72 -4.47 -2.13 -11.14
N GLY A 73 -5.12 -1.31 -10.28
CA GLY A 73 -6.25 -1.75 -9.45
C GLY A 73 -5.86 -2.75 -8.36
N THR A 74 -4.62 -2.65 -7.87
CA THR A 74 -4.06 -3.55 -6.85
C THR A 74 -4.31 -3.08 -5.41
N ASN A 75 -4.89 -1.90 -5.23
CA ASN A 75 -5.26 -1.37 -3.92
C ASN A 75 -6.35 -2.22 -3.26
N VAL A 76 -6.37 -2.22 -1.93
CA VAL A 76 -7.26 -3.06 -1.11
C VAL A 76 -8.18 -2.24 -0.21
N SER A 77 -8.50 -1.00 -0.63
CA SER A 77 -9.38 -0.07 0.10
C SER A 77 -10.68 0.26 -0.65
N GLY A 78 -10.89 -0.29 -1.86
CA GLY A 78 -11.98 0.17 -2.75
C GLY A 78 -11.67 1.51 -3.44
N GLY A 79 -10.43 2.00 -3.33
CA GLY A 79 -10.00 3.32 -3.83
C GLY A 79 -10.18 3.51 -5.33
N SER A 80 -9.94 2.47 -6.15
CA SER A 80 -10.08 2.52 -7.61
C SER A 80 -11.41 1.95 -8.14
N VAL A 81 -12.36 1.62 -7.26
CA VAL A 81 -13.72 1.21 -7.65
C VAL A 81 -14.53 2.46 -8.04
N PRO A 82 -15.16 2.53 -9.21
CA PRO A 82 -15.96 3.68 -9.65
C PRO A 82 -17.31 3.76 -8.92
N TRP A 83 -17.27 4.05 -7.61
CA TRP A 83 -18.41 3.91 -6.70
C TRP A 83 -19.63 4.72 -7.12
N MET A 84 -19.42 5.88 -7.71
CA MET A 84 -20.50 6.74 -8.22
C MET A 84 -20.75 6.55 -9.73
N GLY A 85 -20.26 5.46 -10.32
CA GLY A 85 -20.33 5.25 -11.78
C GLY A 85 -19.40 6.20 -12.55
N GLY A 86 -19.83 6.66 -13.73
CA GLY A 86 -19.06 7.60 -14.55
C GLY A 86 -17.88 6.96 -15.28
N ILE A 87 -16.75 7.65 -15.32
CA ILE A 87 -15.56 7.28 -16.07
C ILE A 87 -14.56 6.54 -15.19
N ALA A 88 -14.19 5.31 -15.54
CA ALA A 88 -12.95 4.71 -15.07
C ALA A 88 -11.80 5.18 -15.98
N LEU A 89 -10.96 6.09 -15.48
CA LEU A 89 -9.84 6.67 -16.20
C LEU A 89 -8.57 5.86 -15.94
N VAL A 90 -8.24 4.94 -16.86
CA VAL A 90 -7.20 3.93 -16.68
C VAL A 90 -5.87 4.41 -17.23
N MET A 91 -4.92 4.70 -16.35
CA MET A 91 -3.65 5.34 -16.66
C MET A 91 -2.57 4.39 -17.22
N THR A 92 -2.86 3.10 -17.37
CA THR A 92 -1.85 2.07 -17.70
C THR A 92 -1.20 2.23 -19.09
N LYS A 93 -1.79 3.01 -20.00
CA LYS A 93 -1.17 3.35 -21.30
C LYS A 93 -0.18 4.52 -21.24
N MET A 94 -0.14 5.26 -20.12
CA MET A 94 0.92 6.23 -19.82
C MET A 94 2.01 5.54 -18.99
N ASN A 95 2.82 4.71 -19.63
CA ASN A 95 3.73 3.78 -18.96
C ASN A 95 5.21 3.92 -19.35
N LYS A 96 5.63 5.11 -19.75
CA LYS A 96 7.02 5.36 -20.16
C LYS A 96 7.89 5.72 -18.95
N ILE A 97 9.04 5.05 -18.84
CA ILE A 97 10.17 5.55 -18.06
C ILE A 97 10.86 6.60 -18.96
N VAL A 98 10.53 7.88 -18.74
CA VAL A 98 10.92 8.97 -19.63
C VAL A 98 12.42 9.23 -19.57
N LYS A 99 12.98 9.24 -18.34
CA LYS A 99 14.42 9.45 -18.12
C LYS A 99 14.86 8.76 -16.84
N VAL A 100 16.04 8.15 -16.85
CA VAL A 100 16.81 7.79 -15.65
C VAL A 100 18.05 8.68 -15.64
N ASP A 101 18.23 9.45 -14.58
CA ASP A 101 19.32 10.40 -14.42
C ASP A 101 20.24 9.92 -13.29
N LYS A 102 21.28 9.20 -13.66
CA LYS A 102 22.22 8.59 -12.73
C LYS A 102 23.03 9.59 -11.94
N GLU A 103 23.37 10.71 -12.54
CA GLU A 103 24.17 11.78 -11.90
C GLU A 103 23.40 12.45 -10.76
N ASN A 104 22.08 12.62 -10.96
CA ASN A 104 21.20 13.25 -9.98
C ASN A 104 20.42 12.23 -9.13
N LEU A 105 20.62 10.92 -9.33
CA LEU A 105 19.88 9.83 -8.67
C LEU A 105 18.36 10.04 -8.76
N THR A 106 17.85 10.31 -9.96
CA THR A 106 16.42 10.57 -10.20
C THR A 106 15.89 9.79 -11.38
N ALA A 107 14.58 9.59 -11.42
CA ALA A 107 13.88 9.11 -12.61
C ALA A 107 12.61 9.93 -12.86
N THR A 108 12.36 10.23 -14.14
CA THR A 108 11.09 10.80 -14.62
C THR A 108 10.26 9.67 -15.20
N VAL A 109 9.04 9.51 -14.69
CA VAL A 109 8.15 8.40 -15.07
C VAL A 109 6.72 8.85 -15.32
N GLU A 110 6.00 8.12 -16.16
CA GLU A 110 4.56 8.22 -16.31
C GLU A 110 3.83 7.34 -15.26
N PRO A 111 2.57 7.66 -14.90
CA PRO A 111 1.86 7.03 -13.77
C PRO A 111 1.53 5.54 -13.98
N GLY A 112 1.44 5.08 -15.22
CA GLY A 112 1.15 3.68 -15.58
C GLY A 112 2.37 2.77 -15.58
N VAL A 113 3.57 3.28 -15.30
CA VAL A 113 4.77 2.42 -15.14
C VAL A 113 4.56 1.48 -13.96
N VAL A 114 4.71 0.18 -14.19
CA VAL A 114 4.68 -0.84 -13.15
C VAL A 114 5.97 -0.78 -12.34
N LEU A 115 5.88 -0.90 -11.01
CA LEU A 115 7.05 -0.81 -10.13
C LEU A 115 8.13 -1.84 -10.47
N GLN A 116 7.74 -3.06 -10.84
CA GLN A 116 8.67 -4.09 -11.28
C GLN A 116 9.49 -3.65 -12.50
N ASP A 117 8.85 -3.02 -13.49
CA ASP A 117 9.51 -2.57 -14.71
C ASP A 117 10.51 -1.46 -14.40
N LEU A 118 10.14 -0.51 -13.52
CA LEU A 118 11.06 0.50 -13.03
C LEU A 118 12.25 -0.16 -12.32
N THR A 119 12.00 -1.07 -11.39
CA THR A 119 13.04 -1.77 -10.61
C THR A 119 14.04 -2.47 -11.53
N MET A 120 13.56 -3.25 -12.51
CA MET A 120 14.41 -3.94 -13.48
C MET A 120 15.21 -2.96 -14.35
N ARG A 121 14.62 -1.82 -14.70
CA ARG A 121 15.29 -0.81 -15.53
C ARG A 121 16.43 -0.11 -14.77
N ILE A 122 16.17 0.36 -13.54
CA ILE A 122 17.14 1.15 -12.79
C ILE A 122 18.23 0.31 -12.13
N ALA A 123 17.96 -0.98 -11.85
CA ALA A 123 18.97 -1.92 -11.33
C ALA A 123 20.18 -2.06 -12.25
N LYS A 124 19.99 -1.94 -13.58
CA LYS A 124 21.08 -1.93 -14.58
C LYS A 124 22.06 -0.77 -14.40
N ASP A 125 21.61 0.31 -13.78
CA ASP A 125 22.41 1.49 -13.47
C ASP A 125 22.97 1.47 -12.03
N GLY A 126 22.75 0.37 -11.27
CA GLY A 126 23.14 0.22 -9.87
C GLY A 126 22.27 1.06 -8.92
N LEU A 127 21.02 1.32 -9.30
CA LEU A 127 20.06 2.12 -8.56
C LEU A 127 18.85 1.31 -8.14
N PHE A 128 18.15 1.76 -7.08
CA PHE A 128 16.87 1.21 -6.70
C PHE A 128 15.90 2.31 -6.21
N PHE A 129 14.61 2.00 -6.25
CA PHE A 129 13.54 2.81 -5.68
C PHE A 129 13.08 2.08 -4.40
N PRO A 130 13.32 2.67 -3.21
CA PRO A 130 13.14 1.96 -1.94
C PRO A 130 11.72 1.51 -1.59
N PRO A 131 10.64 2.25 -1.92
CA PRO A 131 9.28 1.76 -1.64
C PRO A 131 9.00 0.42 -2.32
N ASP A 132 8.60 -0.59 -1.53
CA ASP A 132 8.47 -1.97 -1.98
C ASP A 132 7.12 -2.63 -1.59
N PRO A 133 5.96 -2.04 -1.97
CA PRO A 133 4.67 -2.63 -1.67
C PRO A 133 4.56 -4.06 -2.20
N GLN A 134 3.84 -4.93 -1.48
CA GLN A 134 3.72 -6.35 -1.86
C GLN A 134 3.12 -6.56 -3.26
N SER A 135 2.31 -5.62 -3.72
CA SER A 135 1.68 -5.62 -5.05
C SER A 135 2.61 -5.18 -6.20
N PHE A 136 3.92 -5.06 -5.97
CA PHE A 136 4.91 -4.50 -6.92
C PHE A 136 4.86 -5.08 -8.34
N LEU A 137 4.38 -6.33 -8.50
CA LEU A 137 4.22 -6.99 -9.82
C LEU A 137 3.14 -6.34 -10.71
N GLY A 138 2.16 -5.65 -10.10
CA GLY A 138 1.04 -5.04 -10.81
C GLY A 138 0.77 -3.59 -10.38
N ALA A 139 1.36 -3.13 -9.29
CA ALA A 139 1.19 -1.76 -8.82
C ALA A 139 1.88 -0.78 -9.75
N THR A 140 1.14 0.26 -10.17
CA THR A 140 1.65 1.33 -11.00
C THR A 140 2.09 2.52 -10.15
N LEU A 141 3.06 3.28 -10.63
CA LEU A 141 3.62 4.40 -9.86
C LEU A 141 2.57 5.47 -9.53
N GLY A 142 1.62 5.75 -10.41
CA GLY A 142 0.51 6.65 -10.10
C GLY A 142 -0.34 6.16 -8.92
N GLY A 143 -0.63 4.86 -8.85
CA GLY A 143 -1.33 4.25 -7.72
C GLY A 143 -0.49 4.30 -6.44
N ILE A 144 0.78 3.89 -6.50
CA ILE A 144 1.73 3.92 -5.38
C ILE A 144 1.84 5.33 -4.76
N ILE A 145 1.90 6.37 -5.60
CA ILE A 145 1.94 7.77 -5.16
C ILE A 145 0.60 8.19 -4.55
N SER A 146 -0.51 7.86 -5.21
CA SER A 146 -1.85 8.26 -4.75
C SER A 146 -2.24 7.64 -3.41
N GLU A 147 -1.74 6.43 -3.10
CA GLU A 147 -1.93 5.78 -1.80
C GLU A 147 -0.81 6.13 -0.79
N ASN A 148 0.31 6.72 -1.23
CA ASN A 148 1.52 6.82 -0.42
C ASN A 148 1.98 5.44 0.08
N ALA A 149 1.99 4.46 -0.81
CA ALA A 149 2.19 3.06 -0.47
C ALA A 149 3.46 2.84 0.37
N GLY A 150 3.33 1.93 1.33
CA GLY A 150 4.42 1.44 2.17
C GLY A 150 4.96 0.09 1.69
N GLY A 151 5.40 -0.73 2.64
CA GLY A 151 5.92 -2.08 2.45
C GLY A 151 7.01 -2.43 3.45
N PRO A 152 7.58 -3.64 3.37
CA PRO A 152 8.57 -4.16 4.32
C PRO A 152 9.77 -3.25 4.59
N ALA A 153 10.20 -2.45 3.59
CA ALA A 153 11.39 -1.62 3.70
C ALA A 153 11.17 -0.27 4.40
N CYS A 154 9.93 0.04 4.82
CA CYS A 154 9.61 1.33 5.43
C CYS A 154 10.34 1.60 6.75
N VAL A 155 10.69 0.57 7.50
CA VAL A 155 11.45 0.70 8.77
C VAL A 155 12.75 1.46 8.59
N LYS A 156 13.46 1.27 7.48
CA LYS A 156 14.73 1.96 7.16
C LYS A 156 14.55 3.09 6.17
N TYR A 157 13.75 2.88 5.15
CA TYR A 157 13.69 3.76 4.00
C TYR A 157 12.49 4.71 4.02
N GLY A 158 11.46 4.43 4.85
CA GLY A 158 10.23 5.21 4.86
C GLY A 158 9.30 4.87 3.70
N VAL A 159 8.28 5.70 3.51
CA VAL A 159 7.19 5.49 2.55
C VAL A 159 7.39 6.28 1.26
N THR A 160 6.53 6.07 0.28
CA THR A 160 6.60 6.63 -1.07
C THR A 160 6.80 8.15 -1.10
N LYS A 161 6.09 8.92 -0.25
CA LYS A 161 6.18 10.41 -0.26
C LYS A 161 7.61 10.95 -0.10
N GLN A 162 8.50 10.21 0.57
CA GLN A 162 9.89 10.62 0.80
C GLN A 162 10.75 10.51 -0.47
N TYR A 163 10.23 9.85 -1.49
CA TYR A 163 10.91 9.59 -2.76
C TYR A 163 10.28 10.32 -3.95
N ILE A 164 9.26 11.14 -3.71
CA ILE A 164 8.65 11.96 -4.75
C ILE A 164 9.20 13.38 -4.67
N LEU A 165 9.93 13.78 -5.70
CA LEU A 165 10.51 15.12 -5.80
C LEU A 165 9.59 16.10 -6.52
N GLY A 166 8.70 15.59 -7.40
CA GLY A 166 7.76 16.41 -8.13
C GLY A 166 6.70 15.58 -8.84
N VAL A 167 5.59 16.21 -9.17
CA VAL A 167 4.51 15.60 -9.96
C VAL A 167 3.95 16.60 -10.98
N GLU A 168 3.51 16.08 -12.11
CA GLU A 168 2.57 16.75 -13.02
C GLU A 168 1.18 16.21 -12.73
N VAL A 169 0.24 17.10 -12.46
CA VAL A 169 -1.15 16.75 -12.09
C VAL A 169 -2.11 17.50 -13.00
N VAL A 170 -3.16 16.79 -13.44
CA VAL A 170 -4.32 17.43 -14.09
C VAL A 170 -5.43 17.57 -13.06
N LEU A 171 -5.85 18.81 -12.80
CA LEU A 171 -6.94 19.14 -11.86
C LEU A 171 -8.31 18.79 -12.45
N ALA A 172 -9.34 18.74 -11.62
CA ALA A 172 -10.73 18.51 -12.04
C ALA A 172 -11.20 19.47 -13.12
N THR A 173 -10.72 20.71 -13.10
CA THR A 173 -11.00 21.76 -14.10
C THR A 173 -10.29 21.53 -15.44
N GLY A 174 -9.37 20.55 -15.51
CA GLY A 174 -8.56 20.22 -16.68
C GLY A 174 -7.27 21.04 -16.81
N GLU A 175 -6.92 21.87 -15.86
CA GLU A 175 -5.63 22.56 -15.81
C GLU A 175 -4.51 21.57 -15.47
N VAL A 176 -3.37 21.75 -16.16
CA VAL A 176 -2.16 20.95 -15.91
C VAL A 176 -1.20 21.78 -15.06
N ILE A 177 -0.84 21.26 -13.90
CA ILE A 177 0.10 21.93 -12.99
C ILE A 177 1.32 21.04 -12.75
N ASN A 178 2.46 21.68 -12.49
CA ASN A 178 3.69 21.00 -12.07
C ASN A 178 4.04 21.45 -10.66
N LEU A 179 4.26 20.49 -9.77
CA LEU A 179 4.59 20.72 -8.37
C LEU A 179 5.93 20.08 -8.04
N GLY A 180 6.74 20.72 -7.20
CA GLY A 180 8.08 20.23 -6.85
C GLY A 180 9.09 20.44 -8.02
N GLY A 181 9.96 19.46 -8.23
CA GLY A 181 11.02 19.52 -9.26
C GLY A 181 12.00 18.35 -9.12
N ARG A 182 13.29 18.58 -9.42
CA ARG A 182 14.35 17.55 -9.37
C ARG A 182 15.36 17.78 -8.26
N THR A 183 15.11 18.77 -7.40
CA THR A 183 16.02 19.14 -6.32
C THR A 183 15.57 18.50 -5.01
N LEU A 184 16.53 18.06 -4.19
CA LEU A 184 16.25 17.50 -2.86
C LEU A 184 15.75 18.55 -1.87
N LYS A 185 16.07 19.83 -2.09
CA LYS A 185 15.62 20.95 -1.26
C LYS A 185 14.74 21.87 -2.09
N ASN A 186 13.53 22.12 -1.61
CA ASN A 186 12.62 23.12 -2.16
C ASN A 186 11.77 23.68 -1.02
N VAL A 187 11.87 24.99 -0.77
CA VAL A 187 11.12 25.73 0.25
C VAL A 187 10.35 26.91 -0.36
N VAL A 188 10.03 26.82 -1.66
CA VAL A 188 9.35 27.87 -2.40
C VAL A 188 7.83 27.75 -2.22
N GLY A 189 7.29 28.54 -1.31
CA GLY A 189 5.86 28.57 -1.02
C GLY A 189 5.38 27.40 -0.13
N TYR A 190 4.09 27.15 -0.14
CA TYR A 190 3.49 26.02 0.57
C TYR A 190 3.82 24.71 -0.12
N ASP A 191 3.91 23.64 0.66
CA ASP A 191 4.12 22.28 0.15
C ASP A 191 2.83 21.69 -0.45
N LEU A 192 2.52 22.11 -1.65
CA LEU A 192 1.37 21.59 -2.39
C LEU A 192 1.64 20.23 -3.04
N LEU A 193 2.91 19.82 -3.18
CA LEU A 193 3.26 18.52 -3.71
C LEU A 193 2.64 17.40 -2.87
N HIS A 194 2.84 17.45 -1.55
CA HIS A 194 2.44 16.37 -0.67
C HIS A 194 0.93 16.28 -0.41
N ILE A 195 0.12 17.28 -0.80
CA ILE A 195 -1.35 17.14 -0.73
C ILE A 195 -1.93 16.20 -1.79
N PHE A 196 -1.20 15.95 -2.90
CA PHE A 196 -1.60 14.97 -3.93
C PHE A 196 -1.09 13.56 -3.65
N ILE A 197 -0.14 13.39 -2.74
CA ILE A 197 0.36 12.11 -2.28
C ILE A 197 -0.55 11.64 -1.14
N SER A 198 -1.02 10.39 -1.19
CA SER A 198 -2.06 9.88 -0.27
C SER A 198 -3.46 10.53 -0.46
N ALA A 199 -3.72 11.14 -1.62
CA ALA A 199 -5.02 11.73 -1.92
C ALA A 199 -6.00 10.74 -2.58
N GLU A 200 -5.60 9.50 -2.79
CA GLU A 200 -6.43 8.41 -3.36
C GLU A 200 -7.16 8.82 -4.66
N GLY A 201 -6.50 9.65 -5.48
CA GLY A 201 -7.08 10.16 -6.74
C GLY A 201 -8.24 11.12 -6.58
N THR A 202 -8.51 11.64 -5.38
CA THR A 202 -9.66 12.54 -5.12
C THR A 202 -9.40 14.01 -5.44
N LEU A 203 -8.14 14.43 -5.62
CA LEU A 203 -7.77 15.84 -5.84
C LEU A 203 -7.35 16.15 -7.28
N GLY A 204 -7.01 15.13 -8.06
CA GLY A 204 -6.54 15.27 -9.45
C GLY A 204 -5.96 13.98 -9.98
N VAL A 205 -5.48 14.01 -11.23
CA VAL A 205 -4.87 12.86 -11.91
C VAL A 205 -3.38 13.12 -12.11
N ILE A 206 -2.54 12.29 -11.51
CA ILE A 206 -1.09 12.33 -11.73
C ILE A 206 -0.79 11.82 -13.13
N THR A 207 -0.04 12.60 -13.92
CA THR A 207 0.34 12.27 -15.30
C THR A 207 1.84 12.11 -15.49
N LYS A 208 2.66 12.55 -14.52
CA LYS A 208 4.10 12.36 -14.49
C LYS A 208 4.62 12.49 -13.06
N ALA A 209 5.70 11.79 -12.74
CA ALA A 209 6.39 11.94 -11.47
C ALA A 209 7.90 12.01 -11.64
N GLU A 210 8.54 12.82 -10.80
CA GLU A 210 9.99 12.87 -10.58
C GLU A 210 10.31 12.10 -9.31
N LEU A 211 11.03 11.00 -9.46
CA LEU A 211 11.38 10.09 -8.38
C LEU A 211 12.81 10.34 -7.91
N ARG A 212 13.02 10.28 -6.60
CA ARG A 212 14.34 10.12 -6.00
C ARG A 212 14.71 8.65 -6.00
N LEU A 213 15.91 8.32 -6.45
CA LEU A 213 16.50 6.98 -6.42
C LEU A 213 17.61 6.90 -5.37
N SER A 214 17.95 5.68 -4.98
CA SER A 214 19.07 5.39 -4.09
C SER A 214 20.06 4.45 -4.79
N PRO A 215 21.37 4.51 -4.46
CA PRO A 215 22.33 3.49 -4.87
C PRO A 215 21.93 2.13 -4.32
N LEU A 216 22.04 1.09 -5.15
CA LEU A 216 21.75 -0.28 -4.75
C LEU A 216 22.73 -0.74 -3.66
N PRO A 217 22.25 -1.22 -2.49
CA PRO A 217 23.12 -1.71 -1.42
C PRO A 217 23.98 -2.87 -1.89
N PRO A 218 25.32 -2.85 -1.67
CA PRO A 218 26.23 -3.87 -2.17
C PRO A 218 26.14 -5.22 -1.43
N ALA A 219 25.59 -5.24 -0.21
CA ALA A 219 25.44 -6.46 0.58
C ALA A 219 24.08 -6.52 1.26
N ARG A 220 23.59 -7.75 1.47
CA ARG A 220 22.38 -8.06 2.25
C ARG A 220 22.55 -9.35 3.03
N LYS A 221 21.93 -9.42 4.22
CA LYS A 221 21.80 -10.65 5.01
C LYS A 221 20.39 -10.77 5.58
N THR A 222 19.85 -11.98 5.54
CA THR A 222 18.54 -12.33 6.10
C THR A 222 18.72 -13.20 7.33
N ILE A 223 17.97 -12.87 8.40
CA ILE A 223 17.98 -13.58 9.67
C ILE A 223 16.57 -14.04 9.95
N VAL A 224 16.40 -15.31 10.29
CA VAL A 224 15.14 -15.94 10.71
C VAL A 224 15.22 -16.18 12.20
N VAL A 225 14.26 -15.64 12.95
CA VAL A 225 14.23 -15.77 14.42
C VAL A 225 12.90 -16.38 14.83
N VAL A 226 12.96 -17.44 15.63
CA VAL A 226 11.82 -18.26 16.04
C VAL A 226 11.47 -17.96 17.49
N TYR A 227 10.16 -17.85 17.80
CA TYR A 227 9.65 -17.58 19.14
C TYR A 227 8.51 -18.52 19.52
N ASP A 228 8.43 -18.85 20.81
CA ASP A 228 7.33 -19.60 21.42
C ASP A 228 6.18 -18.68 21.92
N ASP A 229 6.32 -17.35 21.77
CA ASP A 229 5.28 -16.37 22.04
C ASP A 229 5.40 -15.16 21.10
N VAL A 230 4.31 -14.83 20.42
CA VAL A 230 4.27 -13.75 19.42
C VAL A 230 4.43 -12.36 20.05
N ALA A 231 4.02 -12.16 21.32
CA ALA A 231 4.23 -10.88 21.99
C ALA A 231 5.72 -10.66 22.30
N THR A 232 6.43 -11.71 22.69
CA THR A 232 7.90 -11.70 22.87
C THR A 232 8.62 -11.41 21.55
N ALA A 233 8.14 -11.96 20.44
CA ALA A 233 8.64 -11.59 19.12
C ALA A 233 8.46 -10.07 18.85
N GLY A 234 7.27 -9.52 19.13
CA GLY A 234 7.00 -8.09 19.02
C GLY A 234 7.90 -7.23 19.92
N GLU A 235 8.22 -7.69 21.14
CA GLU A 235 9.20 -7.02 22.02
C GLU A 235 10.58 -6.97 21.38
N SER A 236 11.05 -8.07 20.83
CA SER A 236 12.38 -8.14 20.19
C SER A 236 12.56 -7.13 19.05
N VAL A 237 11.50 -6.74 18.35
CA VAL A 237 11.57 -5.74 17.28
C VAL A 237 12.08 -4.41 17.81
N TYR A 238 11.43 -3.84 18.84
CA TYR A 238 11.87 -2.54 19.35
C TYR A 238 13.18 -2.65 20.12
N ARG A 239 13.52 -3.83 20.72
CA ARG A 239 14.82 -4.05 21.35
C ARG A 239 15.98 -3.96 20.36
N VAL A 240 15.81 -4.47 19.14
CA VAL A 240 16.82 -4.30 18.07
C VAL A 240 16.96 -2.81 17.72
N LEU A 241 15.83 -2.12 17.54
CA LEU A 241 15.83 -0.71 17.13
C LEU A 241 16.41 0.22 18.22
N GLU A 242 16.07 0.00 19.51
CA GLU A 242 16.60 0.81 20.63
C GLU A 242 18.11 0.67 20.82
N ASN A 243 18.68 -0.47 20.36
CA ASN A 243 20.13 -0.69 20.36
C ASN A 243 20.84 -0.05 19.14
N GLY A 244 20.14 0.81 18.40
CA GLY A 244 20.69 1.59 17.28
C GLY A 244 20.88 0.82 15.98
N ILE A 245 20.24 -0.35 15.83
CA ILE A 245 20.29 -1.16 14.61
C ILE A 245 18.98 -0.95 13.87
N ILE A 246 19.04 -0.53 12.60
CA ILE A 246 17.87 -0.33 11.75
C ILE A 246 17.98 -1.27 10.55
N PRO A 247 17.50 -2.50 10.65
CA PRO A 247 17.41 -3.42 9.51
C PRO A 247 16.57 -2.80 8.39
N CYS A 248 16.85 -3.19 7.16
CA CYS A 248 16.03 -2.67 6.06
C CYS A 248 14.63 -3.28 6.03
N LYS A 249 14.43 -4.45 6.66
CA LYS A 249 13.12 -5.08 6.82
C LYS A 249 13.04 -5.83 8.15
N ILE A 250 11.86 -5.79 8.77
CA ILE A 250 11.51 -6.64 9.92
C ILE A 250 10.06 -7.08 9.77
N GLU A 251 9.85 -8.36 9.48
CA GLU A 251 8.54 -8.95 9.21
C GLU A 251 8.14 -9.94 10.27
N LEU A 252 6.90 -9.86 10.74
CA LEU A 252 6.31 -10.81 11.69
C LEU A 252 5.36 -11.76 10.96
N ILE A 253 5.44 -13.05 11.32
CA ILE A 253 4.55 -14.11 10.84
C ILE A 253 4.13 -14.93 12.05
N ASP A 254 2.83 -15.05 12.35
CA ASP A 254 2.32 -15.89 13.44
C ASP A 254 2.21 -17.37 13.07
N ASN A 255 1.92 -18.20 14.07
CA ASN A 255 1.81 -19.65 13.92
C ASN A 255 0.83 -20.07 12.81
N TRP A 256 -0.33 -19.42 12.74
CA TRP A 256 -1.34 -19.78 11.75
C TRP A 256 -0.79 -19.59 10.32
N VAL A 257 -0.19 -18.45 10.04
CA VAL A 257 0.39 -18.14 8.74
C VAL A 257 1.61 -19.03 8.44
N ILE A 258 2.47 -19.33 9.45
CA ILE A 258 3.59 -20.27 9.29
C ILE A 258 3.09 -21.62 8.79
N ASN A 259 2.08 -22.19 9.45
CA ASN A 259 1.52 -23.48 9.07
C ASN A 259 0.91 -23.46 7.66
N ARG A 260 0.24 -22.35 7.28
CA ARG A 260 -0.32 -22.20 5.92
C ARG A 260 0.77 -22.11 4.85
N ILE A 261 1.82 -21.37 5.11
CA ILE A 261 2.97 -21.29 4.20
C ILE A 261 3.58 -22.69 4.02
N GLU A 262 3.82 -23.42 5.10
CA GLU A 262 4.41 -24.78 5.06
C GLU A 262 3.50 -25.82 4.39
N GLU A 263 2.17 -25.63 4.40
CA GLU A 263 1.24 -26.47 3.62
C GLU A 263 1.34 -26.19 2.11
N MET A 264 1.53 -24.94 1.70
CA MET A 264 1.58 -24.51 0.30
C MET A 264 2.97 -24.63 -0.30
N MET A 265 4.00 -24.28 0.47
CA MET A 265 5.38 -24.20 0.06
C MET A 265 6.28 -24.60 1.23
N PRO A 266 6.60 -25.90 1.36
CA PRO A 266 7.44 -26.38 2.47
C PRO A 266 8.89 -25.86 2.31
N ILE A 267 9.26 -24.89 3.16
CA ILE A 267 10.58 -24.26 3.19
C ILE A 267 11.34 -24.54 4.50
N GLY A 268 10.69 -25.26 5.43
CA GLY A 268 11.27 -25.67 6.71
C GLY A 268 11.09 -24.65 7.82
N LEU A 269 10.03 -23.82 7.81
CA LEU A 269 9.63 -23.03 8.97
C LEU A 269 9.11 -23.93 10.07
N PRO A 270 9.42 -23.66 11.36
CA PRO A 270 9.00 -24.48 12.49
C PRO A 270 7.48 -24.33 12.73
N LYS A 271 6.71 -25.40 12.49
CA LYS A 271 5.24 -25.43 12.64
C LYS A 271 4.76 -25.29 14.08
N ASP A 272 5.63 -25.59 15.05
CA ASP A 272 5.39 -25.48 16.49
C ASP A 272 5.75 -24.10 17.06
N ALA A 273 6.32 -23.20 16.27
CA ALA A 273 6.60 -21.84 16.72
C ALA A 273 5.32 -21.02 16.80
N ASP A 274 5.21 -20.13 17.82
CA ASP A 274 4.10 -19.17 17.89
C ASP A 274 4.31 -17.98 16.94
N ALA A 275 5.58 -17.62 16.69
CA ALA A 275 5.92 -16.60 15.70
C ALA A 275 7.31 -16.80 15.09
N VAL A 276 7.48 -16.25 13.89
CA VAL A 276 8.78 -16.06 13.22
C VAL A 276 8.94 -14.57 12.89
N LEU A 277 10.11 -14.01 13.21
CA LEU A 277 10.58 -12.74 12.69
C LEU A 277 11.59 -12.97 11.57
N LEU A 278 11.42 -12.24 10.47
CA LEU A 278 12.40 -12.15 9.40
C LEU A 278 13.05 -10.76 9.44
N PHE A 279 14.35 -10.70 9.64
CA PHE A 279 15.13 -9.47 9.52
C PHE A 279 15.92 -9.49 8.23
N GLU A 280 16.08 -8.34 7.58
CA GLU A 280 17.04 -8.13 6.50
C GLU A 280 17.89 -6.91 6.82
N CYS A 281 19.21 -7.07 6.85
CA CYS A 281 20.19 -5.97 6.88
C CYS A 281 20.71 -5.73 5.48
N ASP A 282 20.92 -4.47 5.12
CA ASP A 282 21.52 -4.08 3.85
C ASP A 282 22.47 -2.87 4.01
N GLY A 283 23.48 -2.80 3.16
CA GLY A 283 24.48 -1.75 3.19
C GLY A 283 25.87 -2.24 2.80
N ILE A 284 26.90 -1.62 3.40
CA ILE A 284 28.30 -2.05 3.23
C ILE A 284 28.50 -3.38 3.96
N ALA A 285 29.26 -4.31 3.35
CA ALA A 285 29.39 -5.68 3.82
C ALA A 285 29.79 -5.81 5.30
N GLU A 286 30.79 -5.03 5.73
CA GLU A 286 31.30 -5.02 7.10
C GLU A 286 30.27 -4.53 8.13
N ALA A 287 29.44 -3.55 7.74
CA ALA A 287 28.35 -3.07 8.59
C ALA A 287 27.23 -4.12 8.69
N VAL A 288 26.84 -4.72 7.55
CA VAL A 288 25.83 -5.76 7.49
C VAL A 288 26.21 -6.97 8.37
N GLU A 289 27.49 -7.37 8.37
CA GLU A 289 27.98 -8.45 9.24
C GLU A 289 27.80 -8.13 10.71
N LYS A 290 28.29 -6.94 11.15
CA LYS A 290 28.19 -6.49 12.54
C LYS A 290 26.74 -6.30 13.01
N GLU A 291 25.88 -5.77 12.15
CA GLU A 291 24.45 -5.63 12.45
C GLU A 291 23.79 -7.00 12.62
N THR A 292 24.13 -7.96 11.73
CA THR A 292 23.64 -9.34 11.80
C THR A 292 24.04 -10.01 13.13
N GLU A 293 25.32 -9.93 13.51
CA GLU A 293 25.83 -10.49 14.78
C GLU A 293 25.10 -9.90 15.99
N LYS A 294 24.90 -8.58 16.02
CA LYS A 294 24.17 -7.91 17.10
C LYS A 294 22.69 -8.28 17.16
N ILE A 295 22.02 -8.42 16.01
CA ILE A 295 20.62 -8.87 15.99
C ILE A 295 20.50 -10.27 16.57
N VAL A 296 21.41 -11.18 16.20
CA VAL A 296 21.48 -12.54 16.77
C VAL A 296 21.68 -12.52 18.28
N GLU A 297 22.58 -11.67 18.78
CA GLU A 297 22.82 -11.51 20.22
C GLU A 297 21.58 -10.98 20.95
N ILE A 298 20.99 -9.90 20.45
CA ILE A 298 19.83 -9.24 21.06
C ILE A 298 18.64 -10.18 21.07
N THR A 299 18.30 -10.81 19.93
CA THR A 299 17.13 -11.68 19.84
C THR A 299 17.25 -12.89 20.74
N LYS A 300 18.44 -13.50 20.86
CA LYS A 300 18.70 -14.57 21.85
C LYS A 300 18.52 -14.11 23.29
N LYS A 301 18.99 -12.91 23.62
CA LYS A 301 18.83 -12.32 24.95
C LYS A 301 17.35 -12.08 25.30
N TYR A 302 16.52 -11.77 24.32
CA TYR A 302 15.11 -11.45 24.50
C TYR A 302 14.17 -12.60 24.08
N GLY A 303 14.56 -13.85 24.30
CA GLY A 303 13.68 -15.01 24.29
C GLY A 303 13.50 -15.70 22.95
N ALA A 304 14.41 -15.47 21.98
CA ALA A 304 14.40 -16.28 20.77
C ALA A 304 14.67 -17.75 21.08
N LYS A 305 13.81 -18.66 20.59
CA LYS A 305 13.96 -20.11 20.69
C LYS A 305 15.07 -20.60 19.77
N ASP A 306 15.12 -20.07 18.55
CA ASP A 306 16.15 -20.38 17.55
C ASP A 306 16.44 -19.16 16.68
N VAL A 307 17.67 -19.05 16.19
CA VAL A 307 18.12 -17.97 15.32
C VAL A 307 18.98 -18.54 14.20
N LYS A 308 18.58 -18.31 12.96
CA LYS A 308 19.26 -18.77 11.77
C LYS A 308 19.58 -17.61 10.83
N VAL A 309 20.83 -17.49 10.41
CA VAL A 309 21.24 -16.59 9.34
C VAL A 309 21.21 -17.36 8.02
N ALA A 310 20.55 -16.83 7.00
CA ALA A 310 20.51 -17.45 5.68
C ALA A 310 21.94 -17.58 5.12
N LYS A 311 22.27 -18.78 4.66
CA LYS A 311 23.63 -19.13 4.19
C LYS A 311 24.03 -18.44 2.89
N ASP A 312 23.03 -18.17 2.04
CA ASP A 312 23.19 -17.57 0.72
C ASP A 312 21.90 -16.83 0.28
N ALA A 313 21.98 -16.18 -0.88
CA ALA A 313 20.87 -15.43 -1.45
C ALA A 313 19.67 -16.32 -1.82
N ASP A 314 19.89 -17.57 -2.20
CA ASP A 314 18.81 -18.48 -2.58
C ASP A 314 17.98 -18.88 -1.36
N GLU A 315 18.62 -19.16 -0.23
CA GLU A 315 17.94 -19.42 1.02
C GLU A 315 17.20 -18.18 1.52
N ALA A 316 17.81 -17.00 1.49
CA ALA A 316 17.18 -15.75 1.80
C ALA A 316 15.91 -15.50 0.96
N ASN A 317 16.02 -15.68 -0.37
CA ASN A 317 14.90 -15.53 -1.29
C ASN A 317 13.73 -16.48 -0.99
N LYS A 318 14.00 -17.71 -0.53
CA LYS A 318 12.93 -18.65 -0.12
C LYS A 318 12.12 -18.11 1.04
N TYR A 319 12.77 -17.56 2.09
CA TYR A 319 12.06 -16.97 3.23
C TYR A 319 11.25 -15.74 2.81
N TRP A 320 11.80 -14.86 1.99
CA TRP A 320 11.08 -13.67 1.50
C TRP A 320 9.93 -14.01 0.56
N LEU A 321 10.10 -15.05 -0.28
CA LEU A 321 9.01 -15.55 -1.12
C LEU A 321 7.86 -16.13 -0.27
N ALA A 322 8.21 -16.92 0.75
CA ALA A 322 7.23 -17.46 1.70
C ALA A 322 6.47 -16.36 2.43
N ARG A 323 7.18 -15.32 2.93
CA ARG A 323 6.54 -14.18 3.58
C ARG A 323 5.57 -13.47 2.63
N ARG A 324 5.95 -13.26 1.38
CA ARG A 324 5.05 -12.69 0.37
C ARG A 324 3.84 -13.57 0.08
N ALA A 325 4.03 -14.89 0.06
CA ALA A 325 2.93 -15.84 -0.14
C ALA A 325 1.95 -15.87 1.06
N GLY A 326 2.36 -15.45 2.24
CA GLY A 326 1.54 -15.45 3.46
C GLY A 326 0.20 -14.77 3.30
N PHE A 327 0.14 -13.61 2.65
CA PHE A 327 -1.12 -12.90 2.39
C PHE A 327 -2.06 -13.75 1.49
N ALA A 328 -1.55 -14.24 0.37
CA ALA A 328 -2.34 -15.11 -0.52
C ALA A 328 -2.75 -16.42 0.16
N ALA A 329 -1.92 -16.94 1.07
CA ALA A 329 -2.21 -18.15 1.84
C ALA A 329 -3.42 -17.97 2.78
N VAL A 330 -3.58 -16.77 3.37
CA VAL A 330 -4.74 -16.40 4.19
C VAL A 330 -6.01 -16.37 3.34
N PHE A 331 -5.99 -15.63 2.24
CA PHE A 331 -7.17 -15.45 1.37
C PHE A 331 -7.59 -16.73 0.62
N GLY A 332 -6.68 -17.66 0.37
CA GLY A 332 -6.97 -18.88 -0.37
C GLY A 332 -7.81 -19.93 0.39
N LYS A 333 -8.02 -19.77 1.70
CA LYS A 333 -8.72 -20.80 2.54
C LYS A 333 -10.11 -20.39 3.02
N ALA A 334 -10.41 -19.11 3.13
CA ALA A 334 -11.68 -18.62 3.62
C ALA A 334 -12.56 -18.08 2.50
N LYS A 335 -13.89 -18.21 2.65
CA LYS A 335 -14.84 -17.59 1.71
C LYS A 335 -14.83 -16.06 1.84
N THR A 336 -14.52 -15.54 3.04
CA THR A 336 -14.41 -14.12 3.35
C THR A 336 -13.29 -13.95 4.34
N VAL A 337 -12.41 -12.96 4.11
CA VAL A 337 -11.38 -12.53 5.05
C VAL A 337 -11.63 -11.06 5.35
N LEU A 338 -11.72 -10.74 6.63
CA LEU A 338 -11.62 -9.37 7.12
C LEU A 338 -10.15 -9.15 7.46
N ALA A 339 -9.48 -8.29 6.73
CA ALA A 339 -8.06 -7.99 6.92
C ALA A 339 -7.89 -6.49 7.11
N GLU A 340 -7.21 -6.10 8.18
CA GLU A 340 -6.96 -4.72 8.51
C GLU A 340 -5.48 -4.34 8.33
N ASP A 341 -5.23 -3.06 8.48
CA ASP A 341 -3.96 -2.41 8.21
C ASP A 341 -3.76 -1.33 9.26
N VAL A 342 -3.56 -1.76 10.51
CA VAL A 342 -3.39 -0.86 11.63
C VAL A 342 -1.91 -0.64 11.93
N THR A 343 -1.55 0.59 12.30
CA THR A 343 -0.18 0.90 12.73
C THR A 343 -0.18 1.43 14.15
N VAL A 344 0.73 0.94 14.97
CA VAL A 344 0.94 1.42 16.35
C VAL A 344 2.39 1.88 16.54
N PRO A 345 2.67 2.74 17.52
CA PRO A 345 4.05 2.99 17.93
C PRO A 345 4.77 1.67 18.20
N ARG A 346 5.99 1.50 17.70
CA ARG A 346 6.73 0.21 17.68
C ARG A 346 6.78 -0.49 19.04
N GLY A 347 6.96 0.27 20.14
CA GLY A 347 6.94 -0.27 21.50
C GLY A 347 5.56 -0.77 21.96
N ARG A 348 4.49 -0.53 21.19
CA ARG A 348 3.10 -0.95 21.47
C ARG A 348 2.67 -2.17 20.66
N ILE A 349 3.57 -2.73 19.84
CA ILE A 349 3.31 -3.96 19.09
C ILE A 349 2.86 -5.11 20.00
N PRO A 350 3.54 -5.42 21.13
CA PRO A 350 3.09 -6.47 22.03
C PRO A 350 1.69 -6.21 22.60
N ASP A 351 1.34 -4.95 22.89
CA ASP A 351 0.03 -4.59 23.44
C ASP A 351 -1.09 -4.83 22.40
N LEU A 352 -0.85 -4.46 21.13
CA LEU A 352 -1.80 -4.71 20.04
C LEU A 352 -2.00 -6.22 19.81
N ILE A 353 -0.91 -7.00 19.82
CA ILE A 353 -0.96 -8.47 19.67
C ILE A 353 -1.77 -9.09 20.82
N ASN A 354 -1.51 -8.67 22.06
CA ASN A 354 -2.26 -9.15 23.23
C ASN A 354 -3.74 -8.76 23.13
N LYS A 355 -4.05 -7.56 22.62
CA LYS A 355 -5.41 -7.12 22.35
C LYS A 355 -6.10 -8.02 21.31
N CYS A 356 -5.40 -8.37 20.23
CA CYS A 356 -5.92 -9.33 19.23
C CYS A 356 -6.23 -10.68 19.87
N LYS A 357 -5.34 -11.22 20.74
CA LYS A 357 -5.56 -12.48 21.46
C LYS A 357 -6.78 -12.40 22.43
N GLU A 358 -6.95 -11.27 23.13
CA GLU A 358 -8.10 -11.01 24.00
C GLU A 358 -9.41 -11.02 23.21
N LEU A 359 -9.44 -10.26 22.11
CA LEU A 359 -10.64 -10.09 21.27
C LEU A 359 -11.00 -11.39 20.53
N ALA A 360 -10.01 -12.16 20.09
CA ALA A 360 -10.24 -13.50 19.54
C ALA A 360 -11.06 -14.38 20.50
N LYS A 361 -10.68 -14.37 21.79
CA LYS A 361 -11.41 -15.12 22.84
C LYS A 361 -12.79 -14.53 23.11
N LYS A 362 -12.89 -13.20 23.26
CA LYS A 362 -14.14 -12.47 23.54
C LYS A 362 -15.22 -12.74 22.50
N TYR A 363 -14.84 -12.69 21.22
CA TYR A 363 -15.76 -12.84 20.10
C TYR A 363 -15.87 -14.28 19.59
N ASN A 364 -15.09 -15.22 20.14
CA ASN A 364 -15.00 -16.58 19.65
C ASN A 364 -14.73 -16.64 18.13
N VAL A 365 -13.65 -15.99 17.71
CA VAL A 365 -13.13 -15.93 16.33
C VAL A 365 -11.63 -16.23 16.33
N GLU A 366 -11.11 -16.65 15.19
CA GLU A 366 -9.67 -16.84 15.01
C GLU A 366 -9.07 -15.57 14.39
N VAL A 367 -8.12 -14.95 15.09
CA VAL A 367 -7.38 -13.76 14.62
C VAL A 367 -5.95 -14.18 14.35
N MET A 368 -5.50 -14.01 13.14
CA MET A 368 -4.11 -14.17 12.74
C MET A 368 -3.44 -12.81 12.57
N VAL A 369 -2.13 -12.75 12.80
CA VAL A 369 -1.36 -11.50 12.70
C VAL A 369 -0.12 -11.71 11.85
N LEU A 370 -0.01 -10.95 10.78
CA LEU A 370 1.23 -10.78 10.03
C LEU A 370 1.45 -9.29 9.78
N GLY A 371 2.68 -8.88 9.49
CA GLY A 371 2.89 -7.46 9.17
C GLY A 371 4.33 -7.00 9.21
N HIS A 372 4.47 -5.70 8.92
CA HIS A 372 5.72 -4.95 8.88
C HIS A 372 6.08 -4.51 10.30
N ALA A 373 6.57 -5.45 11.12
CA ALA A 373 6.81 -5.19 12.55
C ALA A 373 7.86 -4.08 12.78
N GLY A 374 8.76 -3.86 11.81
CA GLY A 374 9.80 -2.83 11.91
C GLY A 374 9.29 -1.40 12.02
N ASP A 375 8.13 -1.09 11.46
CA ASP A 375 7.49 0.22 11.50
C ASP A 375 6.18 0.26 12.30
N GLY A 376 5.74 -0.90 12.82
CA GLY A 376 4.55 -1.02 13.65
C GLY A 376 3.27 -1.28 12.88
N ASN A 377 3.36 -1.50 11.57
CA ASN A 377 2.22 -1.79 10.71
C ASN A 377 1.91 -3.29 10.72
N LEU A 378 0.77 -3.65 11.29
CA LEU A 378 0.29 -5.03 11.39
C LEU A 378 -1.02 -5.22 10.64
N HIS A 379 -1.20 -6.43 10.11
CA HIS A 379 -2.40 -6.83 9.37
C HIS A 379 -3.16 -7.93 10.12
N PRO A 380 -3.87 -7.60 11.22
CA PRO A 380 -4.77 -8.55 11.86
C PRO A 380 -5.83 -9.00 10.85
N SER A 381 -6.05 -10.30 10.77
CA SER A 381 -7.00 -10.86 9.79
C SER A 381 -7.89 -11.90 10.46
N ILE A 382 -9.18 -11.91 10.11
CA ILE A 382 -10.17 -12.85 10.62
C ILE A 382 -10.80 -13.58 9.44
N MET A 383 -10.68 -14.91 9.45
CA MET A 383 -11.39 -15.75 8.49
C MET A 383 -12.85 -15.89 8.89
N THR A 384 -13.75 -15.65 7.96
CA THR A 384 -15.18 -15.75 8.20
C THR A 384 -15.94 -16.23 6.95
N ASP A 385 -17.25 -16.27 7.04
CA ASP A 385 -18.16 -16.59 5.93
C ASP A 385 -19.37 -15.67 6.04
N MET A 386 -19.57 -14.78 5.07
CA MET A 386 -20.71 -13.87 5.04
C MET A 386 -22.06 -14.62 5.00
N SER A 387 -22.09 -15.89 4.56
CA SER A 387 -23.31 -16.72 4.61
C SER A 387 -23.63 -17.20 6.03
N ASN A 388 -22.68 -17.19 6.95
CA ASN A 388 -22.89 -17.41 8.38
C ASN A 388 -22.99 -16.06 9.10
N GLU A 389 -24.18 -15.49 9.10
CA GLU A 389 -24.44 -14.12 9.60
C GLU A 389 -23.98 -13.91 11.05
N GLU A 390 -24.14 -14.92 11.91
CA GLU A 390 -23.75 -14.85 13.32
C GLU A 390 -22.23 -14.78 13.48
N HIS A 391 -21.50 -15.66 12.79
CA HIS A 391 -20.04 -15.64 12.81
C HIS A 391 -19.50 -14.36 12.18
N TYR A 392 -20.07 -13.92 11.06
CA TYR A 392 -19.68 -12.69 10.39
C TYR A 392 -19.87 -11.46 11.27
N LYS A 393 -20.99 -11.32 11.99
CA LYS A 393 -21.22 -10.23 12.96
C LYS A 393 -20.19 -10.23 14.09
N ARG A 394 -19.82 -11.41 14.61
CA ARG A 394 -18.76 -11.50 15.64
C ARG A 394 -17.40 -11.08 15.07
N ALA A 395 -17.07 -11.53 13.87
CA ALA A 395 -15.82 -11.16 13.20
C ALA A 395 -15.72 -9.64 12.96
N VAL A 396 -16.79 -9.01 12.47
CA VAL A 396 -16.87 -7.55 12.29
C VAL A 396 -16.70 -6.83 13.62
N GLY A 397 -17.41 -7.26 14.68
CA GLY A 397 -17.29 -6.65 16.01
C GLY A 397 -15.88 -6.77 16.60
N ALA A 398 -15.22 -7.91 16.41
CA ALA A 398 -13.83 -8.09 16.84
C ALA A 398 -12.89 -7.14 16.07
N MET A 399 -13.08 -7.01 14.76
CA MET A 399 -12.24 -6.16 13.92
C MET A 399 -12.40 -4.67 14.27
N GLU A 400 -13.65 -4.22 14.50
CA GLU A 400 -13.91 -2.85 14.96
C GLU A 400 -13.18 -2.52 16.28
N GLU A 401 -13.17 -3.45 17.24
CA GLU A 401 -12.45 -3.26 18.51
C GLU A 401 -10.92 -3.38 18.34
N ILE A 402 -10.41 -4.13 17.37
CA ILE A 402 -8.98 -4.16 17.04
C ILE A 402 -8.53 -2.79 16.50
N ILE A 403 -9.29 -2.22 15.56
CA ILE A 403 -9.00 -0.89 15.01
C ILE A 403 -9.03 0.17 16.13
N GLN A 404 -10.08 0.17 16.95
CA GLN A 404 -10.18 1.11 18.07
C GLN A 404 -9.01 0.93 19.05
N GLY A 405 -8.66 -0.32 19.36
CA GLY A 405 -7.52 -0.65 20.23
C GLY A 405 -6.19 -0.12 19.68
N ALA A 406 -5.96 -0.18 18.38
CA ALA A 406 -4.77 0.41 17.76
C ALA A 406 -4.73 1.93 17.92
N VAL A 407 -5.86 2.60 17.73
CA VAL A 407 -6.00 4.07 17.93
C VAL A 407 -5.77 4.44 19.40
N ASP A 408 -6.36 3.69 20.34
CA ASP A 408 -6.20 3.90 21.79
C ASP A 408 -4.74 3.73 22.26
N LEU A 409 -3.97 2.91 21.55
CA LEU A 409 -2.52 2.75 21.73
C LEU A 409 -1.69 3.90 21.13
N GLY A 410 -2.33 4.92 20.58
CA GLY A 410 -1.66 6.05 19.90
C GLY A 410 -1.29 5.76 18.46
N GLY A 411 -1.92 4.78 17.85
CA GLY A 411 -1.73 4.38 16.46
C GLY A 411 -2.73 5.02 15.49
N VAL A 412 -2.80 4.45 14.29
CA VAL A 412 -3.68 4.91 13.20
C VAL A 412 -4.42 3.72 12.57
N LEU A 413 -5.56 4.00 11.95
CA LEU A 413 -6.42 2.98 11.35
C LEU A 413 -5.93 2.45 9.99
N SER A 414 -5.00 3.12 9.36
CA SER A 414 -4.38 2.65 8.11
C SER A 414 -2.93 3.07 8.04
N GLY A 415 -2.04 2.10 7.86
CA GLY A 415 -0.61 2.31 7.67
C GLY A 415 -0.24 2.55 6.21
N GLU A 416 -0.81 1.75 5.30
CA GLU A 416 -0.43 1.76 3.89
C GLU A 416 -1.59 1.53 2.90
N HIS A 417 -2.74 0.96 3.32
CA HIS A 417 -3.84 0.61 2.39
C HIS A 417 -4.70 1.80 1.95
N GLY A 418 -4.69 2.90 2.69
CA GLY A 418 -5.59 4.04 2.50
C GLY A 418 -6.96 3.85 3.17
N ILE A 419 -7.82 4.82 3.00
CA ILE A 419 -9.18 4.84 3.57
C ILE A 419 -10.20 4.30 2.57
N GLY A 420 -10.18 4.80 1.35
CA GLY A 420 -11.06 4.39 0.25
C GLY A 420 -12.54 4.34 0.63
N LEU A 421 -13.17 3.19 0.40
CA LEU A 421 -14.53 2.83 0.84
C LEU A 421 -14.50 2.01 2.14
N GLU A 422 -13.42 1.26 2.36
CA GLU A 422 -13.34 0.25 3.43
C GLU A 422 -13.37 0.87 4.82
N LYS A 423 -12.68 2.00 5.01
CA LYS A 423 -12.45 2.60 6.32
C LYS A 423 -13.17 3.93 6.56
N GLN A 424 -14.03 4.38 5.64
CA GLN A 424 -14.76 5.66 5.75
C GLN A 424 -15.46 5.86 7.08
N LYS A 425 -16.23 4.85 7.52
CA LYS A 425 -16.99 4.90 8.78
C LYS A 425 -16.10 5.12 10.00
N PHE A 426 -14.92 4.47 9.99
CA PHE A 426 -13.94 4.62 11.08
C PHE A 426 -13.25 5.96 11.00
N PHE A 427 -12.82 6.38 9.81
CA PHE A 427 -12.15 7.66 9.59
C PHE A 427 -12.96 8.83 10.13
N SER A 428 -14.24 8.91 9.76
CA SER A 428 -15.14 9.98 10.22
C SER A 428 -15.41 9.94 11.74
N LYS A 429 -15.32 8.74 12.35
CA LYS A 429 -15.56 8.54 13.79
C LYS A 429 -14.37 8.93 14.67
N ILE A 430 -13.15 8.65 14.20
CA ILE A 430 -11.93 8.78 15.02
C ILE A 430 -11.10 10.04 14.70
N THR A 431 -11.29 10.63 13.52
CA THR A 431 -10.54 11.82 13.10
C THR A 431 -11.19 13.08 13.63
N ASP A 432 -10.37 14.04 14.11
CA ASP A 432 -10.85 15.33 14.55
C ASP A 432 -11.74 16.00 13.47
N PRO A 433 -12.99 16.39 13.80
CA PRO A 433 -13.91 17.02 12.85
C PRO A 433 -13.33 18.27 12.18
N VAL A 434 -12.48 19.04 12.88
CA VAL A 434 -11.83 20.23 12.30
C VAL A 434 -10.87 19.80 11.19
N VAL A 435 -10.09 18.72 11.39
CA VAL A 435 -9.17 18.19 10.38
C VAL A 435 -9.95 17.66 9.18
N VAL A 436 -11.04 16.92 9.39
CA VAL A 436 -11.93 16.46 8.31
C VAL A 436 -12.49 17.63 7.51
N ASN A 437 -12.94 18.69 8.17
CA ASN A 437 -13.45 19.90 7.49
C ASN A 437 -12.35 20.62 6.69
N MET A 438 -11.11 20.66 7.18
CA MET A 438 -9.98 21.20 6.41
C MET A 438 -9.72 20.39 5.14
N MET A 439 -9.71 19.06 5.22
CA MET A 439 -9.56 18.18 4.06
C MET A 439 -10.69 18.37 3.05
N LYS A 440 -11.94 18.45 3.51
CA LYS A 440 -13.12 18.76 2.67
C LYS A 440 -12.98 20.15 2.01
N GLY A 441 -12.41 21.13 2.71
CA GLY A 441 -12.11 22.46 2.16
C GLY A 441 -11.09 22.40 1.02
N VAL A 442 -10.00 21.64 1.19
CA VAL A 442 -9.02 21.40 0.10
C VAL A 442 -9.66 20.71 -1.09
N LYS A 443 -10.49 19.68 -0.85
CA LYS A 443 -11.24 18.99 -1.91
C LYS A 443 -12.14 19.95 -2.67
N ALA A 444 -12.94 20.76 -1.98
CA ALA A 444 -13.85 21.72 -2.60
C ALA A 444 -13.13 22.81 -3.41
N LEU A 445 -11.92 23.21 -2.98
CA LEU A 445 -11.08 24.17 -3.72
C LEU A 445 -10.59 23.60 -5.04
N LEU A 446 -10.11 22.34 -5.05
CA LEU A 446 -9.46 21.71 -6.21
C LEU A 446 -10.45 20.99 -7.14
N ASP A 447 -11.62 20.61 -6.60
CA ASP A 447 -12.68 19.89 -7.32
C ASP A 447 -14.07 20.39 -6.90
N PRO A 448 -14.45 21.61 -7.30
CA PRO A 448 -15.69 22.26 -6.85
C PRO A 448 -16.96 21.51 -7.28
N ASN A 449 -16.90 20.72 -8.36
CA ASN A 449 -18.03 19.90 -8.82
C ASN A 449 -18.02 18.47 -8.26
N ASN A 450 -17.03 18.13 -7.43
CA ASN A 450 -16.85 16.80 -6.81
C ASN A 450 -16.89 15.66 -7.83
N ILE A 451 -16.14 15.79 -8.93
CA ILE A 451 -16.08 14.78 -9.98
C ILE A 451 -14.95 13.76 -9.76
N MET A 452 -13.87 14.16 -9.04
CA MET A 452 -12.69 13.32 -8.84
C MET A 452 -12.92 12.30 -7.73
N ASN A 453 -13.00 11.03 -8.11
CA ASN A 453 -13.15 9.86 -7.24
C ASN A 453 -14.15 10.07 -6.08
N PRO A 454 -15.38 10.53 -6.36
CA PRO A 454 -16.34 10.90 -5.32
C PRO A 454 -16.81 9.68 -4.52
N GLY A 455 -17.17 9.92 -3.25
CA GLY A 455 -17.63 8.88 -2.33
C GLY A 455 -16.48 8.08 -1.71
N LYS A 456 -15.26 8.65 -1.63
CA LYS A 456 -14.09 8.05 -0.97
C LYS A 456 -13.65 8.90 0.23
N ILE A 457 -12.90 8.26 1.15
CA ILE A 457 -12.27 8.83 2.35
C ILE A 457 -13.27 9.22 3.44
N TRP A 458 -14.30 9.98 3.15
CA TRP A 458 -15.36 10.39 4.07
C TRP A 458 -16.76 10.27 3.43
N ASP A 459 -17.80 10.19 4.28
CA ASP A 459 -19.21 10.19 3.90
C ASP A 459 -19.68 11.56 3.38
#